data_2f38acd1496b6d6b9f8540d379bf13c2
#
_entry.id   2f38acd1496b6d6b9f8540d379bf13c2
#
_cell.length_a   1.000
_cell.length_b   1.000
_cell.length_c   1.000
_cell.angle_alpha   90.00
_cell.angle_beta   90.00
_cell.angle_gamma   90.00
#
_symmetry.space_group_name_H-M   'P 1'
#
loop_
_entity.id
_entity.type
_entity.pdbx_description
1 polymer ?
#
loop_
_entity_poly.entity_id
_entity_poly.type
_entity_poly.pdbx_seq_one_letter_code
_entity_poly.pdbx_strand_id
1 'polypeptide(L)'
;MTELGGRVALVTGAGRRVGRALAVALGARGMHVLVHYNASSDGADETARLVTRAGGSAEVFRADLAVVAEAERMVDQLVATRGALDVLVNSAALMLRTPVGETSVTDWDAMFALNVRAAYFLSQRAAPALRASRGSIINIADLAAFETWPAYVPHGMTKAAVVQMTRALARVLAPEIRVNAIAPGVVLLPEGWSEADAEHLRGTTPLRRLGAPEDVVGAMLYLLDAGYVTGEVLTVDGGRHVRS
;
A
#
# COMPACT_ATOMS: atom_id res chain seq x y z
N MET A 1 8.03 -19.45 8.37
CA MET A 1 7.12 -18.67 7.46
C MET A 1 5.70 -18.85 7.96
N THR A 2 4.96 -17.76 8.08
CA THR A 2 3.54 -17.83 8.45
C THR A 2 2.76 -18.54 7.35
N GLU A 3 1.92 -19.52 7.74
CA GLU A 3 1.05 -20.19 6.78
C GLU A 3 -0.07 -19.20 6.38
N LEU A 4 -0.07 -18.78 5.11
CA LEU A 4 -1.03 -17.82 4.57
C LEU A 4 -2.09 -18.48 3.68
N GLY A 5 -1.92 -19.76 3.35
CA GLY A 5 -2.86 -20.51 2.51
C GLY A 5 -4.28 -20.50 3.08
N GLY A 6 -5.26 -20.18 2.22
CA GLY A 6 -6.67 -20.08 2.61
C GLY A 6 -7.07 -18.82 3.37
N ARG A 7 -6.11 -17.95 3.75
CA ARG A 7 -6.39 -16.67 4.40
C ARG A 7 -6.89 -15.61 3.40
N VAL A 8 -7.50 -14.55 3.92
CA VAL A 8 -8.15 -13.50 3.14
C VAL A 8 -7.37 -12.19 3.22
N ALA A 9 -7.06 -11.59 2.07
CA ALA A 9 -6.40 -10.31 1.97
C ALA A 9 -7.23 -9.28 1.20
N LEU A 10 -7.17 -8.03 1.61
CA LEU A 10 -7.64 -6.86 0.86
C LEU A 10 -6.45 -6.01 0.44
N VAL A 11 -6.30 -5.77 -0.86
CA VAL A 11 -5.25 -4.89 -1.41
C VAL A 11 -5.89 -3.71 -2.12
N THR A 12 -5.72 -2.51 -1.59
CA THR A 12 -6.26 -1.30 -2.21
C THR A 12 -5.37 -0.80 -3.34
N GLY A 13 -5.97 -0.29 -4.43
CA GLY A 13 -5.23 0.17 -5.61
C GLY A 13 -4.47 -0.96 -6.34
N ALA A 14 -5.03 -2.17 -6.31
CA ALA A 14 -4.37 -3.37 -6.82
C ALA A 14 -4.49 -3.56 -8.34
N GLY A 15 -5.18 -2.68 -9.07
CA GLY A 15 -5.35 -2.80 -10.54
C GLY A 15 -4.05 -2.63 -11.34
N ARG A 16 -3.00 -2.04 -10.79
CA ARG A 16 -1.76 -1.74 -11.50
C ARG A 16 -0.56 -1.56 -10.56
N ARG A 17 0.64 -1.45 -11.18
CA ARG A 17 1.89 -1.06 -10.51
C ARG A 17 2.21 -1.89 -9.26
N VAL A 18 2.65 -1.26 -8.19
CA VAL A 18 3.03 -1.93 -6.92
C VAL A 18 1.86 -2.72 -6.32
N GLY A 19 0.65 -2.14 -6.28
CA GLY A 19 -0.53 -2.82 -5.73
C GLY A 19 -0.84 -4.16 -6.42
N ARG A 20 -0.67 -4.23 -7.75
CA ARG A 20 -0.78 -5.49 -8.50
C ARG A 20 0.25 -6.51 -8.04
N ALA A 21 1.52 -6.12 -7.95
CA ALA A 21 2.59 -7.03 -7.54
C ALA A 21 2.36 -7.59 -6.12
N LEU A 22 1.91 -6.74 -5.20
CA LEU A 22 1.56 -7.15 -3.83
C LEU A 22 0.40 -8.15 -3.82
N ALA A 23 -0.67 -7.89 -4.60
CA ALA A 23 -1.81 -8.80 -4.71
C ALA A 23 -1.41 -10.17 -5.29
N VAL A 24 -0.62 -10.19 -6.36
CA VAL A 24 -0.13 -11.43 -6.99
C VAL A 24 0.76 -12.23 -6.03
N ALA A 25 1.62 -11.55 -5.28
CA ALA A 25 2.48 -12.20 -4.29
C ALA A 25 1.69 -12.84 -3.13
N LEU A 26 0.60 -12.21 -2.69
CA LEU A 26 -0.31 -12.83 -1.71
C LEU A 26 -1.04 -14.04 -2.29
N GLY A 27 -1.44 -13.97 -3.56
CA GLY A 27 -1.97 -15.13 -4.30
C GLY A 27 -0.98 -16.29 -4.38
N ALA A 28 0.30 -16.01 -4.63
CA ALA A 28 1.36 -17.03 -4.64
C ALA A 28 1.58 -17.70 -3.27
N ARG A 29 1.11 -17.08 -2.18
CA ARG A 29 1.08 -17.66 -0.83
C ARG A 29 -0.25 -18.40 -0.56
N GLY A 30 -1.10 -18.63 -1.59
CA GLY A 30 -2.37 -19.35 -1.48
C GLY A 30 -3.51 -18.55 -0.85
N MET A 31 -3.41 -17.23 -0.77
CA MET A 31 -4.46 -16.39 -0.19
C MET A 31 -5.63 -16.17 -1.16
N HIS A 32 -6.80 -15.88 -0.58
CA HIS A 32 -7.87 -15.21 -1.32
C HIS A 32 -7.65 -13.71 -1.28
N VAL A 33 -7.62 -13.04 -2.44
CA VAL A 33 -7.30 -11.61 -2.54
C VAL A 33 -8.47 -10.81 -3.10
N LEU A 34 -9.01 -9.86 -2.31
CA LEU A 34 -9.88 -8.81 -2.85
C LEU A 34 -9.02 -7.74 -3.53
N VAL A 35 -9.13 -7.67 -4.85
CA VAL A 35 -8.43 -6.72 -5.71
C VAL A 35 -9.27 -5.46 -5.84
N HIS A 36 -8.97 -4.44 -5.03
CA HIS A 36 -9.71 -3.18 -5.12
C HIS A 36 -9.17 -2.28 -6.23
N TYR A 37 -10.10 -1.62 -6.94
CA TYR A 37 -9.83 -0.57 -7.93
C TYR A 37 -10.88 0.56 -7.87
N ASN A 38 -10.55 1.73 -8.41
CA ASN A 38 -11.53 2.80 -8.67
C ASN A 38 -11.81 2.95 -10.17
N ALA A 39 -10.79 3.26 -10.99
CA ALA A 39 -10.94 3.56 -12.41
C ALA A 39 -10.37 2.46 -13.35
N SER A 40 -9.44 1.62 -12.87
CA SER A 40 -8.73 0.62 -13.70
C SER A 40 -9.40 -0.76 -13.64
N SER A 41 -10.57 -0.90 -14.26
CA SER A 41 -11.32 -2.17 -14.32
C SER A 41 -10.50 -3.29 -14.97
N ASP A 42 -10.05 -3.08 -16.22
CA ASP A 42 -9.28 -4.08 -16.97
C ASP A 42 -7.99 -4.47 -16.23
N GLY A 43 -7.39 -3.49 -15.56
CA GLY A 43 -6.21 -3.72 -14.74
C GLY A 43 -6.50 -4.58 -13.51
N ALA A 44 -7.68 -4.41 -12.88
CA ALA A 44 -8.09 -5.22 -11.74
C ALA A 44 -8.42 -6.65 -12.16
N ASP A 45 -9.12 -6.84 -13.29
CA ASP A 45 -9.43 -8.14 -13.86
C ASP A 45 -8.15 -8.92 -14.24
N GLU A 46 -7.16 -8.23 -14.83
CA GLU A 46 -5.86 -8.84 -15.11
C GLU A 46 -5.15 -9.23 -13.82
N THR A 47 -5.19 -8.39 -12.78
CA THR A 47 -4.60 -8.71 -11.48
C THR A 47 -5.26 -9.95 -10.86
N ALA A 48 -6.58 -10.05 -10.90
CA ALA A 48 -7.31 -11.22 -10.40
C ALA A 48 -6.92 -12.51 -11.14
N ARG A 49 -6.76 -12.44 -12.48
CA ARG A 49 -6.25 -13.56 -13.28
C ARG A 49 -4.83 -13.97 -12.89
N LEU A 50 -3.94 -12.99 -12.67
CA LEU A 50 -2.57 -13.24 -12.24
C LEU A 50 -2.51 -13.86 -10.84
N VAL A 51 -3.32 -13.39 -9.88
CA VAL A 51 -3.47 -13.98 -8.53
C VAL A 51 -3.87 -15.46 -8.64
N THR A 52 -4.87 -15.77 -9.48
CA THR A 52 -5.34 -17.14 -9.67
C THR A 52 -4.27 -18.02 -10.32
N ARG A 53 -3.56 -17.53 -11.34
CA ARG A 53 -2.42 -18.24 -11.94
C ARG A 53 -1.28 -18.51 -10.96
N ALA A 54 -1.10 -17.62 -9.99
CA ALA A 54 -0.07 -17.78 -8.96
C ALA A 54 -0.43 -18.81 -7.88
N GLY A 55 -1.66 -19.34 -7.88
CA GLY A 55 -2.11 -20.39 -6.94
C GLY A 55 -3.06 -19.93 -5.85
N GLY A 56 -3.45 -18.66 -5.84
CA GLY A 56 -4.47 -18.10 -4.97
C GLY A 56 -5.86 -18.08 -5.60
N SER A 57 -6.76 -17.32 -5.01
CA SER A 57 -8.05 -16.96 -5.59
C SER A 57 -8.28 -15.47 -5.46
N ALA A 58 -9.10 -14.88 -6.32
CA ALA A 58 -9.34 -13.46 -6.29
C ALA A 58 -10.78 -13.09 -6.65
N GLU A 59 -11.20 -11.96 -6.13
CA GLU A 59 -12.38 -11.22 -6.58
C GLU A 59 -12.02 -9.75 -6.76
N VAL A 60 -12.74 -9.05 -7.62
CA VAL A 60 -12.51 -7.62 -7.87
C VAL A 60 -13.61 -6.79 -7.21
N PHE A 61 -13.24 -5.62 -6.70
CA PHE A 61 -14.21 -4.70 -6.09
C PHE A 61 -13.92 -3.26 -6.49
N ARG A 62 -14.93 -2.59 -7.03
CA ARG A 62 -14.85 -1.17 -7.33
C ARG A 62 -15.34 -0.35 -6.13
N ALA A 63 -14.54 0.60 -5.70
CA ALA A 63 -14.94 1.62 -4.73
C ALA A 63 -14.17 2.93 -4.97
N ASP A 64 -14.78 4.07 -4.73
CA ASP A 64 -14.05 5.32 -4.55
C ASP A 64 -13.69 5.47 -3.07
N LEU A 65 -12.43 5.23 -2.74
CA LEU A 65 -11.96 5.30 -1.37
C LEU A 65 -11.95 6.73 -0.80
N ALA A 66 -12.06 7.76 -1.63
CA ALA A 66 -12.27 9.12 -1.15
C ALA A 66 -13.67 9.27 -0.47
N VAL A 67 -14.60 8.35 -0.78
CA VAL A 67 -15.93 8.25 -0.15
C VAL A 67 -15.87 7.18 0.95
N VAL A 68 -15.80 7.60 2.20
CA VAL A 68 -15.63 6.70 3.37
C VAL A 68 -16.68 5.58 3.38
N ALA A 69 -17.94 5.89 3.10
CA ALA A 69 -19.01 4.88 3.06
C ALA A 69 -18.78 3.77 2.01
N GLU A 70 -18.13 4.07 0.88
CA GLU A 70 -17.77 3.05 -0.11
C GLU A 70 -16.63 2.17 0.37
N ALA A 71 -15.63 2.76 1.02
CA ALA A 71 -14.51 2.05 1.62
C ALA A 71 -15.00 1.08 2.72
N GLU A 72 -15.89 1.53 3.59
CA GLU A 72 -16.46 0.69 4.66
C GLU A 72 -17.33 -0.43 4.10
N ARG A 73 -18.22 -0.13 3.13
CA ARG A 73 -19.04 -1.14 2.46
C ARG A 73 -18.20 -2.25 1.82
N MET A 74 -17.06 -1.91 1.22
CA MET A 74 -16.13 -2.89 0.65
C MET A 74 -15.64 -3.89 1.70
N VAL A 75 -15.23 -3.39 2.87
CA VAL A 75 -14.77 -4.25 3.98
C VAL A 75 -15.93 -5.12 4.50
N ASP A 76 -17.11 -4.52 4.67
CA ASP A 76 -18.29 -5.25 5.15
C ASP A 76 -18.68 -6.39 4.22
N GLN A 77 -18.70 -6.12 2.91
CA GLN A 77 -19.04 -7.13 1.93
C GLN A 77 -18.01 -8.26 1.90
N LEU A 78 -16.72 -7.94 1.96
CA LEU A 78 -15.65 -8.95 2.03
C LEU A 78 -15.84 -9.84 3.26
N VAL A 79 -16.01 -9.24 4.43
CA VAL A 79 -16.18 -9.99 5.68
C VAL A 79 -17.48 -10.82 5.66
N ALA A 80 -18.57 -10.28 5.12
CA ALA A 80 -19.83 -11.00 5.00
C ALA A 80 -19.75 -12.22 4.06
N THR A 81 -18.96 -12.11 2.98
CA THR A 81 -18.85 -13.19 1.97
C THR A 81 -17.77 -14.21 2.31
N ARG A 82 -16.69 -13.81 2.99
CA ARG A 82 -15.53 -14.68 3.30
C ARG A 82 -15.44 -15.10 4.77
N GLY A 83 -16.16 -14.43 5.65
CA GLY A 83 -16.15 -14.71 7.09
C GLY A 83 -14.89 -14.21 7.83
N ALA A 84 -13.89 -13.70 7.11
CA ALA A 84 -12.60 -13.30 7.67
C ALA A 84 -11.94 -12.18 6.86
N LEU A 85 -11.00 -11.49 7.51
CA LEU A 85 -9.96 -10.66 6.88
C LEU A 85 -8.68 -10.83 7.71
N ASP A 86 -7.61 -11.28 7.07
CA ASP A 86 -6.33 -11.57 7.70
C ASP A 86 -5.27 -10.52 7.40
N VAL A 87 -5.30 -9.96 6.21
CA VAL A 87 -4.31 -8.97 5.76
C VAL A 87 -5.01 -7.80 5.06
N LEU A 88 -4.74 -6.59 5.54
CA LEU A 88 -5.10 -5.35 4.84
C LEU A 88 -3.85 -4.67 4.30
N VAL A 89 -3.78 -4.44 2.99
CA VAL A 89 -2.71 -3.66 2.37
C VAL A 89 -3.27 -2.34 1.84
N ASN A 90 -2.94 -1.24 2.51
CA ASN A 90 -3.29 0.11 2.09
C ASN A 90 -2.25 0.60 1.07
N SER A 91 -2.50 0.33 -0.23
CA SER A 91 -1.60 0.67 -1.34
C SER A 91 -2.17 1.75 -2.29
N ALA A 92 -3.47 2.03 -2.24
CA ALA A 92 -4.05 3.10 -3.04
C ALA A 92 -3.47 4.46 -2.64
N ALA A 93 -3.00 5.22 -3.61
CA ALA A 93 -2.45 6.55 -3.38
C ALA A 93 -2.58 7.44 -4.61
N LEU A 94 -2.62 8.74 -4.37
CA LEU A 94 -2.54 9.81 -5.36
C LEU A 94 -1.28 10.63 -5.09
N MET A 95 -0.50 10.87 -6.13
CA MET A 95 0.67 11.74 -6.10
C MET A 95 0.52 12.78 -7.21
N LEU A 96 0.29 14.02 -6.82
CA LEU A 96 0.19 15.15 -7.75
C LEU A 96 1.41 16.04 -7.59
N ARG A 97 1.90 16.56 -8.72
CA ARG A 97 2.91 17.61 -8.71
C ARG A 97 2.23 18.93 -8.36
N THR A 98 2.54 19.48 -7.20
CA THR A 98 1.88 20.64 -6.60
C THR A 98 2.92 21.57 -5.95
N PRO A 99 3.67 22.34 -6.76
CA PRO A 99 4.61 23.35 -6.24
C PRO A 99 3.91 24.35 -5.31
N VAL A 100 4.66 24.88 -4.33
CA VAL A 100 4.15 25.95 -3.47
C VAL A 100 3.76 27.17 -4.31
N GLY A 101 2.56 27.66 -4.11
CA GLY A 101 1.94 28.75 -4.90
C GLY A 101 1.03 28.26 -6.06
N GLU A 102 1.12 26.99 -6.44
CA GLU A 102 0.28 26.38 -7.48
C GLU A 102 -0.66 25.29 -6.94
N THR A 103 -0.51 24.91 -5.67
CA THR A 103 -1.34 23.89 -5.03
C THR A 103 -2.77 24.37 -4.85
N SER A 104 -3.73 23.72 -5.50
CA SER A 104 -5.14 23.97 -5.28
C SER A 104 -5.66 23.27 -4.02
N VAL A 105 -6.71 23.82 -3.40
CA VAL A 105 -7.41 23.15 -2.28
C VAL A 105 -7.97 21.81 -2.74
N THR A 106 -8.47 21.72 -3.97
CA THR A 106 -9.00 20.48 -4.53
C THR A 106 -7.94 19.38 -4.62
N ASP A 107 -6.73 19.69 -5.08
CA ASP A 107 -5.63 18.72 -5.16
C ASP A 107 -5.15 18.29 -3.77
N TRP A 108 -5.07 19.24 -2.86
CA TRP A 108 -4.76 18.97 -1.45
C TRP A 108 -5.78 18.00 -0.85
N ASP A 109 -7.07 18.33 -0.94
CA ASP A 109 -8.15 17.52 -0.37
C ASP A 109 -8.20 16.13 -0.98
N ALA A 110 -8.01 16.00 -2.29
CA ALA A 110 -7.98 14.71 -2.98
C ALA A 110 -6.83 13.82 -2.46
N MET A 111 -5.61 14.37 -2.30
CA MET A 111 -4.48 13.63 -1.77
C MET A 111 -4.71 13.20 -0.32
N PHE A 112 -5.19 14.09 0.55
CA PHE A 112 -5.47 13.73 1.95
C PHE A 112 -6.64 12.76 2.08
N ALA A 113 -7.68 12.92 1.25
CA ALA A 113 -8.82 12.01 1.24
C ALA A 113 -8.40 10.57 0.90
N LEU A 114 -7.60 10.38 -0.15
CA LEU A 114 -7.20 9.05 -0.59
C LEU A 114 -6.03 8.49 0.24
N ASN A 115 -4.96 9.27 0.42
CA ASN A 115 -3.72 8.72 1.00
C ASN A 115 -3.80 8.54 2.52
N VAL A 116 -4.60 9.36 3.22
CA VAL A 116 -4.65 9.38 4.69
C VAL A 116 -6.01 8.93 5.21
N ARG A 117 -7.08 9.67 4.86
CA ARG A 117 -8.42 9.41 5.39
C ARG A 117 -8.91 8.00 5.02
N ALA A 118 -8.78 7.60 3.76
CA ALA A 118 -9.19 6.28 3.31
C ALA A 118 -8.45 5.16 4.07
N ALA A 119 -7.11 5.24 4.16
CA ALA A 119 -6.30 4.24 4.85
C ALA A 119 -6.68 4.12 6.35
N TYR A 120 -6.97 5.25 7.00
CA TYR A 120 -7.40 5.24 8.39
C TYR A 120 -8.77 4.55 8.58
N PHE A 121 -9.79 4.97 7.83
CA PHE A 121 -11.14 4.42 7.98
C PHE A 121 -11.24 2.97 7.53
N LEU A 122 -10.49 2.56 6.49
CA LEU A 122 -10.35 1.15 6.12
C LEU A 122 -9.75 0.33 7.27
N SER A 123 -8.67 0.83 7.88
CA SER A 123 -8.02 0.15 9.00
C SER A 123 -8.96 0.05 10.21
N GLN A 124 -9.69 1.11 10.52
CA GLN A 124 -10.70 1.13 11.58
C GLN A 124 -11.84 0.14 11.32
N ARG A 125 -12.39 0.12 10.10
CA ARG A 125 -13.49 -0.78 9.72
C ARG A 125 -13.05 -2.24 9.68
N ALA A 126 -11.84 -2.51 9.24
CA ALA A 126 -11.26 -3.84 9.17
C ALA A 126 -10.84 -4.41 10.55
N ALA A 127 -10.61 -3.55 11.54
CA ALA A 127 -10.04 -3.95 12.83
C ALA A 127 -10.79 -5.09 13.54
N PRO A 128 -12.13 -5.17 13.59
CA PRO A 128 -12.83 -6.29 14.22
C PRO A 128 -12.48 -7.64 13.57
N ALA A 129 -12.49 -7.73 12.24
CA ALA A 129 -12.17 -8.96 11.51
C ALA A 129 -10.68 -9.31 11.63
N LEU A 130 -9.79 -8.34 11.47
CA LEU A 130 -8.35 -8.51 11.67
C LEU A 130 -8.01 -8.97 13.11
N ARG A 131 -8.73 -8.48 14.12
CA ARG A 131 -8.54 -8.91 15.52
C ARG A 131 -8.92 -10.37 15.69
N ALA A 132 -10.05 -10.79 15.13
CA ALA A 132 -10.50 -12.19 15.19
C ALA A 132 -9.51 -13.16 14.55
N SER A 133 -8.84 -12.74 13.46
CA SER A 133 -7.85 -13.54 12.72
C SER A 133 -6.40 -13.39 13.25
N ARG A 134 -6.14 -12.50 14.21
CA ARG A 134 -4.80 -12.05 14.60
C ARG A 134 -4.00 -11.58 13.38
N GLY A 135 -4.62 -10.73 12.60
CA GLY A 135 -4.17 -10.30 11.29
C GLY A 135 -3.10 -9.22 11.28
N SER A 136 -2.87 -8.66 10.09
CA SER A 136 -1.85 -7.63 9.90
C SER A 136 -2.32 -6.55 8.94
N ILE A 137 -1.88 -5.30 9.19
CA ILE A 137 -2.05 -4.15 8.29
C ILE A 137 -0.68 -3.77 7.75
N ILE A 138 -0.57 -3.62 6.43
CA ILE A 138 0.60 -3.09 5.74
C ILE A 138 0.20 -1.79 5.03
N ASN A 139 0.81 -0.70 5.43
CA ASN A 139 0.62 0.60 4.80
C ASN A 139 1.76 0.89 3.81
N ILE A 140 1.43 1.30 2.59
CA ILE A 140 2.45 1.75 1.63
C ILE A 140 2.63 3.26 1.81
N ALA A 141 3.72 3.59 2.52
CA ALA A 141 4.21 4.95 2.68
C ALA A 141 4.96 5.40 1.40
N ASP A 142 5.99 6.19 1.55
CA ASP A 142 6.86 6.66 0.48
C ASP A 142 8.12 7.27 1.08
N LEU A 143 9.21 7.30 0.33
CA LEU A 143 10.44 7.99 0.71
C LEU A 143 10.20 9.49 0.95
N ALA A 144 9.21 10.10 0.27
CA ALA A 144 8.78 11.48 0.50
C ALA A 144 8.29 11.77 1.93
N ALA A 145 8.05 10.74 2.75
CA ALA A 145 7.79 10.92 4.19
C ALA A 145 9.04 11.38 4.97
N PHE A 146 10.22 11.17 4.42
CA PHE A 146 11.53 11.42 5.06
C PHE A 146 12.42 12.37 4.27
N GLU A 147 12.23 12.47 2.96
CA GLU A 147 12.91 13.41 2.07
C GLU A 147 12.02 14.61 1.74
N THR A 148 12.65 15.76 1.45
CA THR A 148 11.92 16.95 0.98
C THR A 148 11.93 17.01 -0.53
N TRP A 149 10.74 16.93 -1.13
CA TRP A 149 10.54 17.07 -2.57
C TRP A 149 9.77 18.38 -2.86
N PRO A 150 10.44 19.45 -3.30
CA PRO A 150 9.84 20.80 -3.37
C PRO A 150 8.57 20.89 -4.21
N ALA A 151 8.45 20.05 -5.25
CA ALA A 151 7.26 20.04 -6.12
C ALA A 151 6.14 19.08 -5.60
N TYR A 152 6.32 18.42 -4.45
CA TYR A 152 5.42 17.38 -3.94
C TYR A 152 5.15 17.52 -2.44
N VAL A 153 5.17 18.75 -1.91
CA VAL A 153 5.04 19.01 -0.46
C VAL A 153 3.77 18.38 0.13
N PRO A 154 2.54 18.57 -0.42
CA PRO A 154 1.34 17.92 0.12
C PRO A 154 1.41 16.39 0.08
N HIS A 155 1.97 15.80 -0.99
CA HIS A 155 2.18 14.36 -1.05
C HIS A 155 3.08 13.87 0.10
N GLY A 156 4.23 14.50 0.30
CA GLY A 156 5.15 14.19 1.41
C GLY A 156 4.46 14.27 2.78
N MET A 157 3.64 15.31 3.00
CA MET A 157 2.84 15.46 4.22
C MET A 157 1.87 14.29 4.41
N THR A 158 1.17 13.84 3.34
CA THR A 158 0.29 12.66 3.44
C THR A 158 1.07 11.41 3.81
N LYS A 159 2.27 11.21 3.27
CA LYS A 159 3.09 10.03 3.55
C LYS A 159 3.73 10.07 4.95
N ALA A 160 4.08 11.24 5.46
CA ALA A 160 4.46 11.43 6.85
C ALA A 160 3.29 11.11 7.81
N ALA A 161 2.06 11.52 7.44
CA ALA A 161 0.86 11.15 8.18
C ALA A 161 0.63 9.63 8.20
N VAL A 162 0.86 8.91 7.08
CA VAL A 162 0.79 7.44 7.02
C VAL A 162 1.82 6.79 7.95
N VAL A 163 3.05 7.31 8.01
CA VAL A 163 4.08 6.84 8.96
C VAL A 163 3.60 6.97 10.41
N GLN A 164 3.09 8.14 10.78
CA GLN A 164 2.60 8.36 12.14
C GLN A 164 1.35 7.52 12.44
N MET A 165 0.44 7.40 11.49
CA MET A 165 -0.76 6.53 11.60
C MET A 165 -0.36 5.08 11.84
N THR A 166 0.65 4.57 11.13
CA THR A 166 1.16 3.21 11.31
C THR A 166 1.62 2.96 12.74
N ARG A 167 2.41 3.87 13.31
CA ARG A 167 2.92 3.78 14.69
C ARG A 167 1.79 3.85 15.72
N ALA A 168 0.85 4.77 15.51
CA ALA A 168 -0.29 4.93 16.40
C ALA A 168 -1.20 3.68 16.39
N LEU A 169 -1.57 3.18 15.21
CA LEU A 169 -2.40 1.99 15.06
C LEU A 169 -1.69 0.74 15.58
N ALA A 170 -0.39 0.59 15.37
CA ALA A 170 0.38 -0.52 15.94
C ALA A 170 0.25 -0.60 17.46
N ARG A 171 0.28 0.56 18.14
CA ARG A 171 0.13 0.63 19.60
C ARG A 171 -1.31 0.34 20.07
N VAL A 172 -2.30 0.86 19.35
CA VAL A 172 -3.71 0.80 19.75
C VAL A 172 -4.34 -0.55 19.44
N LEU A 173 -3.87 -1.22 18.37
CA LEU A 173 -4.44 -2.48 17.88
C LEU A 173 -3.69 -3.73 18.39
N ALA A 174 -2.54 -3.53 19.05
CA ALA A 174 -1.83 -4.64 19.71
C ALA A 174 -2.62 -5.14 20.93
N PRO A 175 -2.46 -6.44 21.34
CA PRO A 175 -1.54 -7.41 20.76
C PRO A 175 -2.11 -8.21 19.58
N GLU A 176 -3.37 -8.02 19.20
CA GLU A 176 -4.04 -8.89 18.23
C GLU A 176 -3.69 -8.56 16.77
N ILE A 177 -3.43 -7.28 16.45
CA ILE A 177 -3.16 -6.84 15.08
C ILE A 177 -1.78 -6.18 15.02
N ARG A 178 -0.93 -6.63 14.11
CA ARG A 178 0.32 -5.96 13.79
C ARG A 178 0.09 -4.93 12.69
N VAL A 179 0.69 -3.76 12.82
CA VAL A 179 0.58 -2.69 11.83
C VAL A 179 1.98 -2.19 11.48
N ASN A 180 2.38 -2.33 10.22
CA ASN A 180 3.67 -1.89 9.73
C ASN A 180 3.51 -1.10 8.43
N ALA A 181 4.55 -0.40 8.02
CA ALA A 181 4.59 0.29 6.74
C ALA A 181 5.84 -0.10 5.93
N ILE A 182 5.74 0.10 4.64
CA ILE A 182 6.86 0.07 3.71
C ILE A 182 6.97 1.45 3.09
N ALA A 183 8.18 2.01 3.06
CA ALA A 183 8.49 3.26 2.40
C ALA A 183 9.39 2.98 1.18
N PRO A 184 8.80 2.77 -0.01
CA PRO A 184 9.56 2.56 -1.22
C PRO A 184 10.28 3.83 -1.66
N GLY A 185 11.46 3.66 -2.27
CA GLY A 185 12.03 4.65 -3.16
C GLY A 185 11.43 4.54 -4.56
N VAL A 186 12.22 4.85 -5.59
CA VAL A 186 11.76 4.75 -6.97
C VAL A 186 11.78 3.30 -7.44
N VAL A 187 10.63 2.65 -7.39
CA VAL A 187 10.43 1.26 -7.86
C VAL A 187 9.77 1.18 -9.23
N LEU A 188 9.12 2.26 -9.67
CA LEU A 188 8.55 2.42 -11.01
C LEU A 188 8.61 3.90 -11.37
N LEU A 189 9.14 4.23 -12.52
CA LEU A 189 9.16 5.62 -12.99
C LEU A 189 7.73 6.16 -13.10
N PRO A 190 7.51 7.42 -12.73
CA PRO A 190 6.27 8.11 -13.04
C PRO A 190 6.05 8.16 -14.57
N GLU A 191 4.78 8.24 -14.99
CA GLU A 191 4.45 8.40 -16.41
C GLU A 191 5.04 9.72 -16.93
N GLY A 192 5.62 9.69 -18.15
CA GLY A 192 6.23 10.84 -18.78
C GLY A 192 7.70 11.11 -18.40
N TRP A 193 8.30 10.34 -17.50
CA TRP A 193 9.72 10.45 -17.18
C TRP A 193 10.57 9.79 -18.26
N SER A 194 11.73 10.42 -18.56
CA SER A 194 12.65 9.98 -19.60
C SER A 194 13.68 8.96 -19.09
N GLU A 195 14.41 8.33 -20.02
CA GLU A 195 15.56 7.48 -19.66
C GLU A 195 16.68 8.32 -18.99
N ALA A 196 16.81 9.60 -19.32
CA ALA A 196 17.76 10.47 -18.65
C ALA A 196 17.40 10.68 -17.17
N ASP A 197 16.10 10.80 -16.85
CA ASP A 197 15.62 10.87 -15.46
C ASP A 197 15.91 9.55 -14.72
N ALA A 198 15.69 8.41 -15.40
CA ALA A 198 15.99 7.10 -14.86
C ALA A 198 17.48 6.95 -14.55
N GLU A 199 18.36 7.37 -15.46
CA GLU A 199 19.81 7.31 -15.27
C GLU A 199 20.27 8.23 -14.13
N HIS A 200 19.72 9.44 -14.05
CA HIS A 200 19.98 10.33 -12.91
C HIS A 200 19.60 9.68 -11.58
N LEU A 201 18.43 9.05 -11.52
CA LEU A 201 17.96 8.36 -10.32
C LEU A 201 18.83 7.16 -9.95
N ARG A 202 19.27 6.34 -10.94
CA ARG A 202 20.25 5.27 -10.74
C ARG A 202 21.56 5.82 -10.19
N GLY A 203 22.06 6.88 -10.83
CA GLY A 203 23.32 7.54 -10.44
C GLY A 203 23.31 8.09 -9.01
N THR A 204 22.15 8.55 -8.53
CA THR A 204 21.98 9.11 -7.18
C THR A 204 21.54 8.09 -6.14
N THR A 205 21.25 6.85 -6.51
CA THR A 205 20.90 5.77 -5.59
C THR A 205 22.17 5.00 -5.21
N PRO A 206 22.51 4.79 -3.92
CA PRO A 206 23.70 4.04 -3.51
C PRO A 206 23.86 2.67 -4.14
N LEU A 207 22.78 1.88 -4.27
CA LEU A 207 22.80 0.57 -4.94
C LEU A 207 22.86 0.66 -6.49
N ARG A 208 22.95 1.86 -7.07
CA ARG A 208 23.15 2.11 -8.50
C ARG A 208 22.11 1.46 -9.41
N ARG A 209 20.92 1.21 -8.90
CA ARG A 209 19.75 0.73 -9.66
C ARG A 209 18.47 1.39 -9.18
N LEU A 210 17.46 1.37 -10.02
CA LEU A 210 16.10 1.58 -9.55
C LEU A 210 15.63 0.33 -8.80
N GLY A 211 14.69 0.49 -7.89
CA GLY A 211 13.96 -0.62 -7.34
C GLY A 211 13.02 -1.25 -8.37
N ALA A 212 12.40 -2.35 -7.97
CA ALA A 212 11.32 -3.01 -8.70
C ALA A 212 10.16 -3.28 -7.74
N PRO A 213 8.94 -3.52 -8.25
CA PRO A 213 7.82 -3.91 -7.39
C PRO A 213 8.14 -5.12 -6.51
N GLU A 214 9.00 -6.03 -6.99
CA GLU A 214 9.45 -7.23 -6.28
C GLU A 214 10.27 -6.89 -5.01
N ASP A 215 10.99 -5.78 -5.00
CA ASP A 215 11.70 -5.31 -3.79
C ASP A 215 10.67 -4.94 -2.68
N VAL A 216 9.54 -4.34 -3.05
CA VAL A 216 8.44 -4.02 -2.12
C VAL A 216 7.69 -5.28 -1.68
N VAL A 217 7.49 -6.22 -2.60
CA VAL A 217 6.91 -7.55 -2.31
C VAL A 217 7.75 -8.28 -1.25
N GLY A 218 9.07 -8.33 -1.42
CA GLY A 218 9.98 -8.95 -0.44
C GLY A 218 9.81 -8.35 0.96
N ALA A 219 9.73 -7.03 1.05
CA ALA A 219 9.50 -6.32 2.31
C ALA A 219 8.13 -6.66 2.93
N MET A 220 7.06 -6.69 2.10
CA MET A 220 5.72 -7.07 2.58
C MET A 220 5.71 -8.48 3.15
N LEU A 221 6.26 -9.44 2.43
CA LEU A 221 6.30 -10.84 2.88
C LEU A 221 7.12 -11.01 4.16
N TYR A 222 8.26 -10.30 4.27
CA TYR A 222 9.03 -10.27 5.52
C TYR A 222 8.19 -9.75 6.68
N LEU A 223 7.51 -8.61 6.53
CA LEU A 223 6.69 -8.02 7.60
C LEU A 223 5.48 -8.91 7.97
N LEU A 224 4.93 -9.65 7.02
CA LEU A 224 3.86 -10.63 7.29
C LEU A 224 4.38 -11.84 8.08
N ASP A 225 5.59 -12.32 7.78
CA ASP A 225 6.22 -13.47 8.47
C ASP A 225 6.86 -13.08 9.82
N ALA A 226 7.24 -11.81 10.02
CA ALA A 226 7.92 -11.31 11.22
C ALA A 226 6.92 -11.06 12.37
N GLY A 227 6.55 -12.10 13.11
CA GLY A 227 5.52 -12.06 14.15
C GLY A 227 5.82 -11.15 15.35
N TYR A 228 7.07 -10.68 15.53
CA TYR A 228 7.47 -9.78 16.63
C TYR A 228 7.80 -8.36 16.13
N VAL A 229 7.32 -8.00 14.92
CA VAL A 229 7.51 -6.68 14.32
C VAL A 229 6.16 -5.98 14.19
N THR A 230 6.00 -4.84 14.86
CA THR A 230 4.85 -3.93 14.73
C THR A 230 5.28 -2.49 14.97
N GLY A 231 4.67 -1.54 14.27
CA GLY A 231 5.01 -0.12 14.31
C GLY A 231 6.24 0.27 13.48
N GLU A 232 6.81 -0.70 12.73
CA GLU A 232 8.00 -0.47 11.91
C GLU A 232 7.63 0.17 10.56
N VAL A 233 8.55 0.99 10.06
CA VAL A 233 8.49 1.56 8.71
C VAL A 233 9.74 1.13 7.95
N LEU A 234 9.61 0.06 7.20
CA LEU A 234 10.73 -0.51 6.46
C LEU A 234 10.99 0.28 5.17
N THR A 235 12.12 0.95 5.11
CA THR A 235 12.54 1.69 3.91
C THR A 235 13.14 0.74 2.87
N VAL A 236 12.65 0.81 1.64
CA VAL A 236 13.06 -0.02 0.50
C VAL A 236 13.41 0.88 -0.68
N ASP A 237 14.60 1.49 -0.65
CA ASP A 237 14.98 2.59 -1.51
C ASP A 237 16.41 2.51 -2.10
N GLY A 238 17.09 1.39 -1.92
CA GLY A 238 18.47 1.23 -2.36
C GLY A 238 19.48 2.09 -1.61
N GLY A 239 19.13 2.55 -0.40
CA GLY A 239 19.98 3.41 0.46
C GLY A 239 19.82 4.91 0.17
N ARG A 240 18.81 5.30 -0.58
CA ARG A 240 18.62 6.68 -1.00
C ARG A 240 18.43 7.65 0.17
N HIS A 241 17.69 7.25 1.22
CA HIS A 241 17.45 8.07 2.40
C HIS A 241 18.67 8.30 3.30
N VAL A 242 19.74 7.49 3.17
CA VAL A 242 20.95 7.61 3.98
C VAL A 242 22.08 8.37 3.29
N ARG A 243 21.85 8.89 2.09
CA ARG A 243 22.84 9.74 1.42
C ARG A 243 22.88 11.12 2.08
N SER A 244 24.08 11.63 2.24
CA SER A 244 24.35 13.00 2.70
C SER A 244 24.07 14.03 1.61
#